data_8d27b1820f46caf2316f70dcaff80f3c
#
_entry.id   8d27b1820f46caf2316f70dcaff80f3c
#
_cell.length_a   1.000
_cell.length_b   1.000
_cell.length_c   1.000
_cell.angle_alpha   90.00
_cell.angle_beta   90.00
_cell.angle_gamma   90.00
#
_symmetry.space_group_name_H-M   'P 1'
#
loop_
_entity.id
_entity.type
_entity.pdbx_description
1 polymer ?
#
loop_
_entity_poly.entity_id
_entity_poly.type
_entity_poly.pdbx_seq_one_letter_code
_entity_poly.pdbx_strand_id
1 'polypeptide(L)'
;MKYDYIIVGAGSAGAILATRLTEKPDTSVLLIEAGPDYPDIESLPDEVRIGLSTGADIITKDHNWQFWGNPSPKAAPMPVPRGRVIGGSSSINGQVFLRGMPEDYDMWNDMGNNEWSYQKVLPYFRKLETDLDYSGDFHGSDGPIIARRHKRENWIESQVAFYDACKDSGFPDGPDQNHPDVTGVGPTPFNNPNGIRWSTNLGYLTMSRHRLNLTIKANCITQKIIFDGTSACGLEVESQGEKFTVYGNQIILSAGAVASPQLLMLSGIGPADQLTSLGINVVKDNPGVGANLRDHPIMSALWAVKEGHIQDPEAPRTQVSARYTAAGSEIRNDMKLSFNSFAIADSRVEDRLSESTQSHHADINTPIGVKISVSLQLAESVGHLRLVSSDVNEQPELNFNYYSTEFDLERGREGMRKAINLGESKHFSN
;
A
#
# COMPACT_ATOMS: atom_id res chain seq x y z
N MET A 1 6.74 -25.89 22.03
CA MET A 1 7.14 -24.56 22.55
C MET A 1 5.93 -23.66 22.41
N LYS A 2 5.65 -22.79 23.36
CA LYS A 2 4.54 -21.83 23.31
C LYS A 2 5.15 -20.42 23.33
N TYR A 3 4.79 -19.58 22.34
CA TYR A 3 5.24 -18.19 22.26
C TYR A 3 4.34 -17.25 23.05
N ASP A 4 4.84 -16.12 23.49
CA ASP A 4 4.00 -15.08 24.06
C ASP A 4 3.13 -14.43 22.99
N TYR A 5 3.72 -14.18 21.81
CA TYR A 5 3.00 -13.64 20.66
C TYR A 5 3.30 -14.47 19.40
N ILE A 6 2.25 -14.73 18.62
CA ILE A 6 2.39 -15.18 17.23
C ILE A 6 1.81 -14.09 16.33
N ILE A 7 2.62 -13.60 15.40
CA ILE A 7 2.24 -12.56 14.45
C ILE A 7 2.11 -13.19 13.07
N VAL A 8 0.94 -13.07 12.46
CA VAL A 8 0.65 -13.60 11.13
C VAL A 8 0.80 -12.48 10.09
N GLY A 9 1.74 -12.65 9.19
CA GLY A 9 2.12 -11.68 8.16
C GLY A 9 3.25 -10.75 8.61
N ALA A 10 4.39 -10.86 7.94
CA ALA A 10 5.56 -10.02 8.16
C ALA A 10 5.60 -8.77 7.28
N GLY A 11 4.41 -8.22 6.97
CA GLY A 11 4.25 -6.96 6.26
C GLY A 11 4.56 -5.74 7.11
N SER A 12 4.11 -4.57 6.65
CA SER A 12 4.40 -3.28 7.31
C SER A 12 4.07 -3.27 8.79
N ALA A 13 2.91 -3.79 9.19
CA ALA A 13 2.50 -3.82 10.59
C ALA A 13 3.23 -4.92 11.39
N GLY A 14 3.26 -6.16 10.86
CA GLY A 14 3.82 -7.31 11.58
C GLY A 14 5.32 -7.19 11.84
N ALA A 15 6.09 -6.67 10.89
CA ALA A 15 7.51 -6.41 11.06
C ALA A 15 7.80 -5.41 12.18
N ILE A 16 6.99 -4.34 12.25
CA ILE A 16 7.10 -3.33 13.33
C ILE A 16 6.76 -3.96 14.67
N LEU A 17 5.64 -4.69 14.76
CA LEU A 17 5.21 -5.34 16.00
C LEU A 17 6.25 -6.34 16.50
N ALA A 18 6.76 -7.20 15.62
CA ALA A 18 7.81 -8.18 15.97
C ALA A 18 9.05 -7.49 16.53
N THR A 19 9.50 -6.41 15.87
CA THR A 19 10.67 -5.64 16.31
C THR A 19 10.42 -4.97 17.67
N ARG A 20 9.27 -4.35 17.88
CA ARG A 20 8.98 -3.61 19.10
C ARG A 20 8.66 -4.51 20.30
N LEU A 21 7.93 -5.60 20.10
CA LEU A 21 7.63 -6.54 21.19
C LEU A 21 8.88 -7.23 21.70
N THR A 22 9.83 -7.55 20.81
CA THR A 22 11.10 -8.19 21.19
C THR A 22 12.15 -7.24 21.77
N GLU A 23 11.86 -5.95 21.92
CA GLU A 23 12.67 -5.04 22.76
C GLU A 23 12.69 -5.47 24.23
N LYS A 24 11.67 -6.22 24.67
CA LYS A 24 11.62 -6.86 25.99
C LYS A 24 12.24 -8.27 25.87
N PRO A 25 13.39 -8.54 26.49
CA PRO A 25 14.09 -9.82 26.35
C PRO A 25 13.27 -11.05 26.76
N ASP A 26 12.35 -10.89 27.71
CA ASP A 26 11.51 -11.97 28.22
C ASP A 26 10.25 -12.23 27.39
N THR A 27 10.06 -11.48 26.31
CA THR A 27 8.91 -11.63 25.40
C THR A 27 9.31 -12.42 24.16
N SER A 28 8.79 -13.64 24.02
CA SER A 28 9.03 -14.50 22.87
C SER A 28 8.02 -14.24 21.74
N VAL A 29 8.52 -14.03 20.53
CA VAL A 29 7.70 -13.72 19.35
C VAL A 29 8.01 -14.68 18.21
N LEU A 30 6.95 -15.24 17.62
CA LEU A 30 7.00 -15.94 16.33
C LEU A 30 6.34 -15.06 15.27
N LEU A 31 7.11 -14.69 14.25
CA LEU A 31 6.64 -13.95 13.07
C LEU A 31 6.55 -14.91 11.89
N ILE A 32 5.35 -15.06 11.32
CA ILE A 32 5.07 -15.99 10.21
C ILE A 32 4.83 -15.19 8.94
N GLU A 33 5.46 -15.61 7.83
CA GLU A 33 5.24 -15.01 6.51
C GLU A 33 5.06 -16.10 5.43
N ALA A 34 4.09 -15.91 4.56
CA ALA A 34 3.79 -16.85 3.48
C ALA A 34 4.84 -16.85 2.38
N GLY A 35 5.50 -15.71 2.16
CA GLY A 35 6.52 -15.52 1.14
C GLY A 35 7.94 -15.75 1.60
N PRO A 36 8.92 -15.57 0.71
CA PRO A 36 10.33 -15.72 1.00
C PRO A 36 10.89 -14.64 1.92
N ASP A 37 12.07 -14.91 2.48
CA ASP A 37 12.87 -14.01 3.30
C ASP A 37 14.20 -13.69 2.62
N TYR A 38 14.58 -12.43 2.68
CA TYR A 38 15.87 -11.92 2.23
C TYR A 38 16.45 -11.09 3.37
N PRO A 39 17.30 -11.70 4.23
CA PRO A 39 17.75 -11.05 5.47
C PRO A 39 18.68 -9.86 5.24
N ASP A 40 19.43 -9.88 4.14
CA ASP A 40 20.45 -8.89 3.83
C ASP A 40 20.08 -8.11 2.56
N ILE A 41 20.53 -6.87 2.47
CA ILE A 41 20.25 -5.98 1.34
C ILE A 41 20.84 -6.52 0.02
N GLU A 42 21.97 -7.22 0.12
CA GLU A 42 22.66 -7.83 -1.01
C GLU A 42 21.92 -9.05 -1.56
N SER A 43 21.13 -9.71 -0.73
CA SER A 43 20.33 -10.88 -1.12
C SER A 43 18.97 -10.51 -1.73
N LEU A 44 18.56 -9.23 -1.63
CA LEU A 44 17.29 -8.77 -2.19
C LEU A 44 17.30 -8.87 -3.73
N PRO A 45 16.31 -9.52 -4.34
CA PRO A 45 16.10 -9.43 -5.79
C PRO A 45 15.88 -7.99 -6.22
N ASP A 46 16.32 -7.63 -7.44
CA ASP A 46 16.22 -6.27 -7.94
C ASP A 46 14.80 -5.71 -7.91
N GLU A 47 13.80 -6.51 -8.24
CA GLU A 47 12.37 -6.11 -8.20
C GLU A 47 11.88 -5.71 -6.79
N VAL A 48 12.48 -6.28 -5.74
CA VAL A 48 12.18 -5.94 -4.34
C VAL A 48 13.07 -4.80 -3.87
N ARG A 49 14.31 -4.74 -4.34
CA ARG A 49 15.35 -3.80 -3.90
C ARG A 49 15.24 -2.45 -4.58
N ILE A 50 15.05 -2.42 -5.91
CA ILE A 50 15.12 -1.19 -6.70
C ILE A 50 13.79 -0.43 -6.63
N GLY A 51 13.85 0.85 -6.31
CA GLY A 51 12.69 1.71 -6.13
C GLY A 51 12.73 3.01 -6.90
N LEU A 52 13.57 3.14 -7.93
CA LEU A 52 13.78 4.41 -8.61
C LEU A 52 12.78 4.67 -9.75
N SER A 53 12.65 3.77 -10.70
CA SER A 53 11.98 4.10 -11.95
C SER A 53 10.62 3.42 -12.12
N THR A 54 10.62 2.14 -12.25
CA THR A 54 9.45 1.40 -12.71
C THR A 54 9.00 0.31 -11.75
N GLY A 55 9.77 0.10 -10.67
CA GLY A 55 9.68 -1.08 -9.83
C GLY A 55 8.30 -1.40 -9.27
N ALA A 56 7.44 -0.40 -9.08
CA ALA A 56 6.11 -0.64 -8.57
C ALA A 56 5.19 -1.43 -9.52
N ASP A 57 5.49 -1.43 -10.82
CA ASP A 57 4.68 -2.11 -11.83
C ASP A 57 5.26 -3.47 -12.24
N ILE A 58 6.48 -3.78 -11.80
CA ILE A 58 7.14 -5.07 -12.06
C ILE A 58 7.06 -5.90 -10.78
N ILE A 59 5.92 -6.53 -10.60
CA ILE A 59 5.71 -7.39 -9.45
C ILE A 59 5.65 -8.81 -9.98
N THR A 60 6.71 -9.57 -9.76
CA THR A 60 6.76 -10.97 -10.18
C THR A 60 5.82 -11.84 -9.36
N LYS A 61 5.53 -13.03 -9.86
CA LYS A 61 4.71 -14.04 -9.17
C LYS A 61 5.28 -14.44 -7.82
N ASP A 62 6.59 -14.40 -7.68
CA ASP A 62 7.27 -14.92 -6.51
C ASP A 62 7.06 -14.04 -5.27
N HIS A 63 6.83 -12.73 -5.47
CA HIS A 63 6.70 -11.76 -4.39
C HIS A 63 5.30 -11.13 -4.29
N ASN A 64 4.31 -11.67 -5.02
CA ASN A 64 2.96 -11.11 -5.10
C ASN A 64 1.90 -12.20 -4.96
N TRP A 65 0.87 -11.96 -4.18
CA TRP A 65 -0.30 -12.83 -4.06
C TRP A 65 -1.12 -12.95 -5.35
N GLN A 66 -0.96 -11.99 -6.28
CA GLN A 66 -1.66 -11.95 -7.57
C GLN A 66 -3.18 -11.92 -7.46
N PHE A 67 -3.71 -11.23 -6.48
CA PHE A 67 -5.15 -11.06 -6.35
C PHE A 67 -5.74 -10.25 -7.50
N TRP A 68 -6.99 -10.56 -7.82
CA TRP A 68 -7.85 -9.83 -8.75
C TRP A 68 -9.07 -9.33 -8.01
N GLY A 69 -9.55 -8.14 -8.38
CA GLY A 69 -10.73 -7.54 -7.78
C GLY A 69 -11.60 -6.83 -8.80
N ASN A 70 -12.88 -6.70 -8.47
CA ASN A 70 -13.84 -5.99 -9.29
C ASN A 70 -13.90 -4.53 -8.82
N PRO A 71 -13.45 -3.56 -9.63
CA PRO A 71 -13.48 -2.16 -9.24
C PRO A 71 -14.93 -1.62 -9.20
N SER A 72 -15.78 -2.03 -10.13
CA SER A 72 -17.19 -1.69 -10.18
C SER A 72 -17.95 -2.73 -11.05
N PRO A 73 -19.29 -2.79 -10.98
CA PRO A 73 -20.08 -3.72 -11.79
C PRO A 73 -19.96 -3.54 -13.32
N LYS A 74 -19.44 -2.39 -13.76
CA LYS A 74 -19.33 -2.02 -15.19
C LYS A 74 -17.89 -2.08 -15.72
N ALA A 75 -16.91 -2.34 -14.87
CA ALA A 75 -15.51 -2.36 -15.25
C ALA A 75 -14.95 -3.79 -15.27
N ALA A 76 -13.95 -4.02 -16.10
CA ALA A 76 -13.21 -5.27 -16.09
C ALA A 76 -12.49 -5.48 -14.73
N PRO A 77 -12.28 -6.73 -14.30
CA PRO A 77 -11.45 -7.00 -13.13
C PRO A 77 -10.06 -6.37 -13.25
N MET A 78 -9.52 -5.95 -12.13
CA MET A 78 -8.20 -5.32 -12.05
C MET A 78 -7.26 -6.12 -11.16
N PRO A 79 -5.94 -6.11 -11.42
CA PRO A 79 -4.97 -6.68 -10.51
C PRO A 79 -4.94 -5.91 -9.18
N VAL A 80 -4.82 -6.65 -8.08
CA VAL A 80 -4.72 -6.13 -6.71
C VAL A 80 -3.41 -6.62 -6.09
N PRO A 81 -2.27 -6.05 -6.48
CA PRO A 81 -0.97 -6.50 -6.01
C PRO A 81 -0.84 -6.34 -4.50
N ARG A 82 -0.43 -7.43 -3.82
CA ARG A 82 -0.12 -7.46 -2.39
C ARG A 82 1.13 -8.29 -2.18
N GLY A 83 2.07 -7.76 -1.41
CA GLY A 83 3.35 -8.43 -1.18
C GLY A 83 3.18 -9.78 -0.49
N ARG A 84 3.85 -10.79 -1.05
CA ARG A 84 4.03 -12.12 -0.49
C ARG A 84 5.53 -12.35 -0.29
N VAL A 85 6.07 -11.66 0.67
CA VAL A 85 7.52 -11.60 0.98
C VAL A 85 7.69 -10.93 2.35
N ILE A 86 8.78 -11.17 3.05
CA ILE A 86 9.11 -10.41 4.27
C ILE A 86 9.18 -8.91 3.94
N GLY A 87 8.50 -8.09 4.76
CA GLY A 87 8.21 -6.69 4.49
C GLY A 87 6.84 -6.46 3.82
N GLY A 88 6.20 -7.53 3.32
CA GLY A 88 4.87 -7.49 2.70
C GLY A 88 4.80 -6.46 1.57
N SER A 89 3.71 -5.73 1.49
CA SER A 89 3.51 -4.72 0.44
C SER A 89 4.49 -3.54 0.51
N SER A 90 5.18 -3.30 1.64
CA SER A 90 6.26 -2.30 1.67
C SER A 90 7.48 -2.72 0.84
N SER A 91 7.63 -4.02 0.54
CA SER A 91 8.70 -4.57 -0.29
C SER A 91 8.40 -4.53 -1.79
N ILE A 92 7.16 -4.18 -2.20
CA ILE A 92 6.74 -4.15 -3.61
C ILE A 92 6.00 -2.86 -4.02
N ASN A 93 5.78 -1.92 -3.11
CA ASN A 93 5.00 -0.70 -3.35
C ASN A 93 5.78 0.36 -4.16
N GLY A 94 5.10 1.45 -4.52
CA GLY A 94 5.66 2.62 -5.18
C GLY A 94 6.46 3.57 -4.27
N GLN A 95 6.78 3.19 -3.06
CA GLN A 95 7.58 3.90 -2.05
C GLN A 95 7.09 5.30 -1.66
N VAL A 96 5.91 5.70 -2.09
CA VAL A 96 5.32 6.98 -1.66
C VAL A 96 5.08 6.93 -0.16
N PHE A 97 5.63 7.91 0.57
CA PHE A 97 5.63 7.96 2.03
C PHE A 97 4.83 9.13 2.54
N LEU A 98 3.52 9.06 2.38
CA LEU A 98 2.57 10.09 2.78
C LEU A 98 1.85 9.72 4.07
N ARG A 99 1.63 10.73 4.92
CA ARG A 99 0.74 10.65 6.08
C ARG A 99 -0.69 11.02 5.68
N GLY A 100 -1.66 10.49 6.44
CA GLY A 100 -3.02 11.02 6.46
C GLY A 100 -3.06 12.46 6.96
N MET A 101 -4.15 13.14 6.73
CA MET A 101 -4.40 14.47 7.27
C MET A 101 -4.75 14.39 8.77
N PRO A 102 -4.53 15.43 9.57
CA PRO A 102 -4.95 15.46 10.97
C PRO A 102 -6.39 15.03 11.18
N GLU A 103 -7.28 15.50 10.31
CA GLU A 103 -8.72 15.23 10.36
C GLU A 103 -9.05 13.73 10.21
N ASP A 104 -8.23 12.95 9.49
CA ASP A 104 -8.42 11.51 9.33
C ASP A 104 -8.30 10.78 10.67
N TYR A 105 -7.32 11.17 11.47
CA TYR A 105 -7.06 10.58 12.80
C TYR A 105 -8.03 11.11 13.85
N ASP A 106 -8.37 12.40 13.79
CA ASP A 106 -9.35 13.00 14.69
C ASP A 106 -10.73 12.38 14.47
N MET A 107 -11.09 12.07 13.22
CA MET A 107 -12.29 11.30 12.91
C MET A 107 -12.25 9.89 13.54
N TRP A 108 -11.12 9.20 13.55
CA TRP A 108 -10.99 7.91 14.25
C TRP A 108 -11.17 8.06 15.75
N ASN A 109 -10.63 9.13 16.35
CA ASN A 109 -10.85 9.45 17.76
C ASN A 109 -12.34 9.66 18.05
N ASP A 110 -13.04 10.39 17.22
CA ASP A 110 -14.47 10.70 17.39
C ASP A 110 -15.37 9.46 17.20
N MET A 111 -14.90 8.46 16.47
CA MET A 111 -15.52 7.13 16.40
C MET A 111 -15.32 6.27 17.66
N GLY A 112 -14.69 6.81 18.71
CA GLY A 112 -14.45 6.12 19.99
C GLY A 112 -13.05 5.52 20.14
N ASN A 113 -12.13 5.79 19.21
CA ASN A 113 -10.75 5.33 19.30
C ASN A 113 -9.87 6.41 19.95
N ASN A 114 -10.07 6.69 21.21
CA ASN A 114 -9.53 7.84 21.94
C ASN A 114 -7.99 7.98 21.94
N GLU A 115 -7.25 6.93 21.55
CA GLU A 115 -5.79 6.96 21.44
C GLU A 115 -5.30 7.32 20.02
N TRP A 116 -6.22 7.60 19.08
CA TRP A 116 -5.91 7.79 17.67
C TRP A 116 -6.07 9.22 17.15
N SER A 117 -6.28 10.24 18.02
CA SER A 117 -6.24 11.62 17.54
C SER A 117 -4.88 11.97 16.95
N TYR A 118 -4.85 12.94 16.03
CA TYR A 118 -3.60 13.34 15.38
C TYR A 118 -2.47 13.66 16.37
N GLN A 119 -2.77 14.40 17.43
CA GLN A 119 -1.78 14.72 18.46
C GLN A 119 -1.21 13.49 19.16
N LYS A 120 -2.04 12.45 19.36
CA LYS A 120 -1.59 11.20 20.02
C LYS A 120 -0.80 10.31 19.08
N VAL A 121 -1.08 10.32 17.78
CA VAL A 121 -0.34 9.49 16.80
C VAL A 121 0.91 10.18 16.26
N LEU A 122 1.00 11.51 16.30
CA LEU A 122 2.16 12.27 15.82
C LEU A 122 3.51 11.80 16.42
N PRO A 123 3.63 11.53 17.74
CA PRO A 123 4.87 11.00 18.31
C PRO A 123 5.30 9.66 17.67
N TYR A 124 4.35 8.82 17.23
CA TYR A 124 4.65 7.55 16.55
C TYR A 124 5.06 7.77 15.10
N PHE A 125 4.50 8.76 14.40
CA PHE A 125 5.00 9.17 13.07
C PHE A 125 6.44 9.65 13.15
N ARG A 126 6.77 10.47 14.13
CA ARG A 126 8.14 10.92 14.36
C ARG A 126 9.08 9.77 14.74
N LYS A 127 8.62 8.84 15.59
CA LYS A 127 9.40 7.66 16.04
C LYS A 127 9.71 6.69 14.90
N LEU A 128 8.86 6.62 13.87
CA LEU A 128 9.05 5.66 12.79
C LEU A 128 9.98 6.17 11.68
N GLU A 129 10.18 7.49 11.54
CA GLU A 129 10.87 8.05 10.39
C GLU A 129 12.20 8.76 10.75
N THR A 130 13.10 8.71 9.78
CA THR A 130 14.19 9.67 9.61
C THR A 130 13.90 10.45 8.34
N ASP A 131 13.45 11.70 8.48
CA ASP A 131 13.26 12.59 7.33
C ASP A 131 14.56 13.30 7.01
N LEU A 132 15.05 13.15 5.77
CA LEU A 132 16.34 13.74 5.34
C LEU A 132 16.23 15.20 4.91
N ASP A 133 15.01 15.69 4.70
CA ASP A 133 14.76 17.02 4.13
C ASP A 133 14.14 17.98 5.14
N TYR A 134 13.39 17.45 6.11
CA TYR A 134 12.67 18.24 7.11
C TYR A 134 12.98 17.78 8.53
N SER A 135 12.84 18.71 9.46
CA SER A 135 13.04 18.51 10.90
C SER A 135 11.99 19.30 11.68
N GLY A 136 12.05 19.25 13.00
CA GLY A 136 11.18 20.02 13.90
C GLY A 136 10.03 19.21 14.46
N ASP A 137 8.90 19.86 14.73
CA ASP A 137 7.84 19.28 15.54
C ASP A 137 7.05 18.16 14.84
N PHE A 138 7.04 18.17 13.52
CA PHE A 138 6.28 17.23 12.72
C PHE A 138 7.11 16.08 12.13
N HIS A 139 8.45 16.15 12.16
CA HIS A 139 9.34 15.16 11.55
C HIS A 139 10.25 14.47 12.56
N GLY A 140 10.56 13.21 12.27
CA GLY A 140 11.52 12.40 13.00
C GLY A 140 12.91 12.47 12.38
N SER A 141 13.95 12.22 13.19
CA SER A 141 15.35 12.28 12.78
C SER A 141 16.16 11.01 13.06
N ASP A 142 15.54 10.01 13.72
CA ASP A 142 16.22 8.81 14.24
C ASP A 142 15.38 7.53 14.10
N GLY A 143 14.26 7.61 13.38
CA GLY A 143 13.42 6.45 13.12
C GLY A 143 13.95 5.55 12.00
N PRO A 144 13.52 4.30 11.97
CA PRO A 144 14.08 3.28 11.07
C PRO A 144 13.66 3.42 9.60
N ILE A 145 12.61 4.17 9.29
CA ILE A 145 12.18 4.39 7.91
C ILE A 145 12.73 5.73 7.41
N ILE A 146 13.54 5.65 6.36
CA ILE A 146 14.18 6.84 5.79
C ILE A 146 13.25 7.45 4.75
N ALA A 147 12.85 8.70 4.98
CA ALA A 147 12.06 9.51 4.07
C ALA A 147 12.92 10.57 3.39
N ARG A 148 12.70 10.79 2.10
CA ARG A 148 13.41 11.80 1.32
C ARG A 148 12.52 12.33 0.19
N ARG A 149 12.92 13.46 -0.39
CA ARG A 149 12.27 14.05 -1.57
C ARG A 149 13.29 14.31 -2.67
N HIS A 150 12.83 14.29 -3.92
CA HIS A 150 13.67 14.77 -5.01
C HIS A 150 13.79 16.29 -4.92
N LYS A 151 15.00 16.79 -4.85
CA LYS A 151 15.26 18.24 -4.87
C LYS A 151 14.90 18.82 -6.23
N ARG A 152 14.45 20.08 -6.26
CA ARG A 152 13.94 20.71 -7.47
C ARG A 152 14.97 20.72 -8.62
N GLU A 153 16.24 20.90 -8.32
CA GLU A 153 17.31 20.86 -9.31
C GLU A 153 17.49 19.50 -10.01
N ASN A 154 16.92 18.43 -9.43
CA ASN A 154 16.97 17.07 -9.95
C ASN A 154 15.62 16.63 -10.55
N TRP A 155 14.66 17.54 -10.68
CA TRP A 155 13.39 17.19 -11.33
C TRP A 155 13.60 17.11 -12.84
N ILE A 156 13.06 16.06 -13.44
CA ILE A 156 13.02 15.95 -14.90
C ILE A 156 12.03 16.96 -15.48
N GLU A 157 12.25 17.33 -16.73
CA GLU A 157 11.53 18.41 -17.42
C GLU A 157 9.99 18.26 -17.31
N SER A 158 9.47 17.05 -17.53
CA SER A 158 8.04 16.79 -17.46
C SER A 158 7.44 16.96 -16.05
N GLN A 159 8.22 16.70 -14.99
CA GLN A 159 7.80 16.96 -13.60
C GLN A 159 7.80 18.45 -13.28
N VAL A 160 8.77 19.20 -13.84
CA VAL A 160 8.77 20.67 -13.77
C VAL A 160 7.54 21.24 -14.49
N ALA A 161 7.26 20.74 -15.70
CA ALA A 161 6.07 21.16 -16.47
C ALA A 161 4.77 20.92 -15.69
N PHE A 162 4.63 19.77 -15.03
CA PHE A 162 3.46 19.49 -14.19
C PHE A 162 3.35 20.44 -13.00
N TYR A 163 4.46 20.69 -12.31
CA TYR A 163 4.47 21.64 -11.18
C TYR A 163 4.06 23.05 -11.64
N ASP A 164 4.66 23.55 -12.72
CA ASP A 164 4.40 24.88 -13.24
C ASP A 164 2.95 25.01 -13.78
N ALA A 165 2.41 23.94 -14.42
CA ALA A 165 1.00 23.87 -14.81
C ALA A 165 0.06 23.94 -13.61
N CYS A 166 0.37 23.26 -12.52
CA CYS A 166 -0.40 23.36 -11.29
C CYS A 166 -0.35 24.77 -10.70
N LYS A 167 0.84 25.40 -10.66
CA LYS A 167 0.99 26.77 -10.15
C LYS A 167 0.18 27.77 -10.97
N ASP A 168 0.24 27.70 -12.30
CA ASP A 168 -0.55 28.56 -13.20
C ASP A 168 -2.06 28.30 -13.07
N SER A 169 -2.46 27.10 -12.67
CA SER A 169 -3.86 26.73 -12.38
C SER A 169 -4.33 27.09 -10.97
N GLY A 170 -3.50 27.81 -10.19
CA GLY A 170 -3.85 28.32 -8.88
C GLY A 170 -3.59 27.38 -7.70
N PHE A 171 -2.91 26.24 -7.89
CA PHE A 171 -2.49 25.40 -6.76
C PHE A 171 -1.47 26.16 -5.92
N PRO A 172 -1.63 26.23 -4.59
CA PRO A 172 -0.60 26.77 -3.70
C PRO A 172 0.64 25.88 -3.73
N ASP A 173 1.74 26.44 -3.25
CA ASP A 173 2.98 25.68 -3.05
C ASP A 173 2.86 24.82 -1.80
N GLY A 174 3.13 23.53 -1.93
CA GLY A 174 3.10 22.55 -0.84
C GLY A 174 4.43 21.84 -0.72
N PRO A 175 5.49 22.51 -0.26
CA PRO A 175 6.85 21.97 -0.29
C PRO A 175 7.03 20.72 0.58
N ASP A 176 6.27 20.60 1.64
CA ASP A 176 6.23 19.42 2.49
C ASP A 176 4.86 18.77 2.50
N GLN A 177 4.71 17.69 1.74
CA GLN A 177 3.46 16.95 1.63
C GLN A 177 3.06 16.17 2.91
N ASN A 178 3.92 16.13 3.93
CA ASN A 178 3.63 15.53 5.24
C ASN A 178 3.38 16.55 6.36
N HIS A 179 3.46 17.85 6.05
CA HIS A 179 3.07 18.88 7.01
C HIS A 179 1.56 18.85 7.25
N PRO A 180 1.08 18.98 8.50
CA PRO A 180 -0.36 18.87 8.83
C PRO A 180 -1.25 19.88 8.10
N ASP A 181 -0.73 21.06 7.76
CA ASP A 181 -1.50 22.13 7.10
C ASP A 181 -1.30 22.18 5.58
N VAL A 182 -0.58 21.19 5.01
CA VAL A 182 -0.24 21.23 3.58
C VAL A 182 -1.48 21.10 2.70
N THR A 183 -1.48 21.89 1.64
CA THR A 183 -2.31 21.72 0.44
C THR A 183 -1.51 22.20 -0.76
N GLY A 184 -1.90 21.79 -1.99
CA GLY A 184 -1.25 22.25 -3.21
C GLY A 184 -0.19 21.29 -3.76
N VAL A 185 0.69 21.83 -4.61
CA VAL A 185 1.66 21.06 -5.40
C VAL A 185 3.06 21.13 -4.80
N GLY A 186 3.75 20.00 -4.78
CA GLY A 186 5.13 19.95 -4.27
C GLY A 186 5.77 18.58 -4.43
N PRO A 187 7.01 18.43 -3.93
CA PRO A 187 7.75 17.17 -4.03
C PRO A 187 7.08 16.07 -3.23
N THR A 188 6.90 14.93 -3.87
CA THR A 188 6.37 13.72 -3.22
C THR A 188 7.43 13.12 -2.30
N PRO A 189 7.13 12.84 -1.04
CA PRO A 189 8.03 12.12 -0.15
C PRO A 189 8.07 10.63 -0.50
N PHE A 190 9.27 10.04 -0.45
CA PHE A 190 9.52 8.63 -0.73
C PHE A 190 10.39 7.99 0.35
N ASN A 191 10.17 6.69 0.60
CA ASN A 191 11.07 5.88 1.41
C ASN A 191 12.01 5.05 0.51
N ASN A 192 12.84 5.73 -0.28
CA ASN A 192 13.78 5.11 -1.19
C ASN A 192 15.17 5.79 -1.20
N PRO A 193 15.88 5.80 -0.07
CA PRO A 193 17.22 6.37 0.00
C PRO A 193 18.14 5.67 -1.01
N ASN A 194 18.90 6.47 -1.77
CA ASN A 194 19.82 5.98 -2.81
C ASN A 194 19.17 5.02 -3.82
N GLY A 195 17.87 5.16 -4.08
CA GLY A 195 17.14 4.32 -5.00
C GLY A 195 16.73 2.94 -4.48
N ILE A 196 17.00 2.65 -3.22
CA ILE A 196 16.65 1.38 -2.57
C ILE A 196 15.28 1.52 -1.94
N ARG A 197 14.35 0.59 -2.25
CA ARG A 197 13.05 0.52 -1.59
C ARG A 197 13.23 0.15 -0.12
N TRP A 198 13.13 1.16 0.75
CA TRP A 198 13.37 1.02 2.19
C TRP A 198 12.15 0.45 2.90
N SER A 199 11.93 -0.86 2.70
CA SER A 199 10.80 -1.59 3.28
C SER A 199 10.93 -1.78 4.80
N THR A 200 9.87 -2.26 5.44
CA THR A 200 9.93 -2.63 6.86
C THR A 200 10.83 -3.83 7.15
N ASN A 201 11.16 -4.64 6.14
CA ASN A 201 12.24 -5.61 6.25
C ASN A 201 13.57 -4.92 6.56
N LEU A 202 13.96 -3.96 5.74
CA LEU A 202 15.22 -3.22 5.90
C LEU A 202 15.19 -2.27 7.10
N GLY A 203 14.10 -1.55 7.28
CA GLY A 203 14.00 -0.56 8.36
C GLY A 203 13.85 -1.17 9.75
N TYR A 204 13.06 -2.22 9.89
CA TYR A 204 12.71 -2.77 11.21
C TYR A 204 13.34 -4.15 11.48
N LEU A 205 13.13 -5.13 10.61
CA LEU A 205 13.57 -6.49 10.93
C LEU A 205 15.09 -6.62 10.96
N THR A 206 15.82 -5.91 10.12
CA THR A 206 17.29 -5.90 10.16
C THR A 206 17.82 -5.54 11.54
N MET A 207 17.15 -4.64 12.27
CA MET A 207 17.56 -4.25 13.63
C MET A 207 17.26 -5.30 14.70
N SER A 208 16.41 -6.29 14.42
CA SER A 208 15.89 -7.23 15.44
C SER A 208 16.16 -8.70 15.15
N ARG A 209 16.57 -9.06 13.92
CA ARG A 209 16.81 -10.45 13.51
C ARG A 209 17.79 -11.22 14.40
N HIS A 210 18.76 -10.53 15.01
CA HIS A 210 19.78 -11.13 15.89
C HIS A 210 19.25 -11.46 17.29
N ARG A 211 18.03 -11.04 17.64
CA ARG A 211 17.46 -11.24 18.97
C ARG A 211 17.02 -12.69 19.17
N LEU A 212 17.43 -13.29 20.27
CA LEU A 212 17.14 -14.70 20.58
C LEU A 212 15.67 -14.97 20.87
N ASN A 213 14.91 -13.94 21.22
CA ASN A 213 13.48 -14.02 21.52
C ASN A 213 12.58 -13.70 20.29
N LEU A 214 13.17 -13.52 19.09
CA LEU A 214 12.46 -13.40 17.82
C LEU A 214 12.72 -14.60 16.93
N THR A 215 11.67 -15.31 16.55
CA THR A 215 11.72 -16.35 15.51
C THR A 215 10.98 -15.84 14.27
N ILE A 216 11.66 -15.80 13.13
CA ILE A 216 11.04 -15.47 11.83
C ILE A 216 10.90 -16.77 11.04
N LYS A 217 9.67 -17.10 10.61
CA LYS A 217 9.34 -18.28 9.81
C LYS A 217 8.74 -17.83 8.48
N ALA A 218 9.58 -17.73 7.46
CA ALA A 218 9.19 -17.47 6.08
C ALA A 218 8.74 -18.76 5.36
N ASN A 219 8.15 -18.61 4.16
CA ASN A 219 7.58 -19.70 3.37
C ASN A 219 6.64 -20.57 4.20
N CYS A 220 5.81 -19.94 5.01
CA CYS A 220 4.90 -20.58 5.95
C CYS A 220 3.52 -19.92 5.88
N ILE A 221 2.56 -20.65 5.30
CA ILE A 221 1.18 -20.18 5.14
C ILE A 221 0.39 -20.54 6.40
N THR A 222 -0.31 -19.55 6.96
CA THR A 222 -1.29 -19.80 8.01
C THR A 222 -2.61 -20.25 7.38
N GLN A 223 -3.04 -21.44 7.76
CA GLN A 223 -4.25 -22.08 7.24
C GLN A 223 -5.48 -21.68 8.07
N LYS A 224 -5.33 -21.68 9.40
CA LYS A 224 -6.43 -21.49 10.32
C LYS A 224 -5.98 -21.05 11.70
N ILE A 225 -6.82 -20.29 12.40
CA ILE A 225 -6.67 -20.00 13.82
C ILE A 225 -7.30 -21.14 14.63
N ILE A 226 -6.61 -21.59 15.67
CA ILE A 226 -7.09 -22.60 16.60
C ILE A 226 -7.66 -21.89 17.83
N PHE A 227 -8.83 -22.34 18.25
CA PHE A 227 -9.52 -21.82 19.41
C PHE A 227 -9.67 -22.89 20.51
N ASP A 228 -9.53 -22.47 21.76
CA ASP A 228 -10.00 -23.16 22.94
C ASP A 228 -11.25 -22.42 23.43
N GLY A 229 -12.42 -22.98 23.15
CA GLY A 229 -13.69 -22.25 23.28
C GLY A 229 -13.74 -21.04 22.34
N THR A 230 -13.70 -19.83 22.90
CA THR A 230 -13.67 -18.55 22.16
C THR A 230 -12.29 -17.86 22.20
N SER A 231 -11.30 -18.47 22.84
CA SER A 231 -9.95 -17.92 22.97
C SER A 231 -9.04 -18.47 21.88
N ALA A 232 -8.43 -17.60 21.10
CA ALA A 232 -7.41 -18.00 20.14
C ALA A 232 -6.15 -18.48 20.90
N CYS A 233 -5.69 -19.68 20.63
CA CYS A 233 -4.58 -20.31 21.36
C CYS A 233 -3.43 -20.78 20.45
N GLY A 234 -3.64 -20.80 19.12
CA GLY A 234 -2.61 -21.27 18.19
C GLY A 234 -3.03 -21.06 16.73
N LEU A 235 -2.19 -21.58 15.85
CA LEU A 235 -2.39 -21.57 14.41
C LEU A 235 -2.10 -22.94 13.82
N GLU A 236 -2.88 -23.33 12.84
CA GLU A 236 -2.53 -24.36 11.89
C GLU A 236 -1.78 -23.72 10.73
N VAL A 237 -0.58 -24.17 10.44
CA VAL A 237 0.29 -23.61 9.43
C VAL A 237 0.85 -24.69 8.51
N GLU A 238 1.24 -24.28 7.31
CA GLU A 238 1.87 -25.16 6.32
C GLU A 238 3.18 -24.55 5.83
N SER A 239 4.25 -25.32 5.82
CA SER A 239 5.54 -24.95 5.29
C SER A 239 6.17 -26.15 4.59
N GLN A 240 6.63 -25.95 3.33
CA GLN A 240 7.26 -27.01 2.52
C GLN A 240 6.38 -28.27 2.35
N GLY A 241 5.06 -28.09 2.32
CA GLY A 241 4.08 -29.19 2.20
C GLY A 241 3.77 -29.90 3.52
N GLU A 242 4.40 -29.56 4.62
CA GLU A 242 4.12 -30.10 5.94
C GLU A 242 3.18 -29.18 6.73
N LYS A 243 2.10 -29.78 7.28
CA LYS A 243 1.17 -29.08 8.17
C LYS A 243 1.52 -29.36 9.62
N PHE A 244 1.56 -28.32 10.42
CA PHE A 244 1.82 -28.42 11.85
C PHE A 244 1.12 -27.29 12.63
N THR A 245 1.09 -27.45 13.94
CA THR A 245 0.45 -26.47 14.84
C THR A 245 1.50 -25.72 15.64
N VAL A 246 1.28 -24.42 15.77
CA VAL A 246 2.06 -23.55 16.66
C VAL A 246 1.12 -22.92 17.70
N TYR A 247 1.58 -22.79 18.93
CA TYR A 247 0.80 -22.27 20.06
C TYR A 247 1.37 -20.98 20.59
N GLY A 248 0.50 -20.05 20.95
CA GLY A 248 0.86 -18.75 21.55
C GLY A 248 -0.15 -18.29 22.58
N ASN A 249 0.27 -17.35 23.42
CA ASN A 249 -0.61 -16.71 24.38
C ASN A 249 -1.51 -15.66 23.73
N GLN A 250 -0.98 -14.95 22.73
CA GLN A 250 -1.72 -13.98 21.91
C GLN A 250 -1.42 -14.19 20.43
N ILE A 251 -2.46 -14.10 19.61
CA ILE A 251 -2.39 -14.19 18.16
C ILE A 251 -2.69 -12.81 17.56
N ILE A 252 -1.77 -12.29 16.76
CA ILE A 252 -1.90 -10.99 16.10
C ILE A 252 -2.02 -11.21 14.60
N LEU A 253 -3.10 -10.75 14.00
CA LEU A 253 -3.29 -10.79 12.55
C LEU A 253 -2.77 -9.51 11.90
N SER A 254 -1.74 -9.65 11.09
CA SER A 254 -1.11 -8.59 10.30
C SER A 254 -0.96 -8.98 8.83
N ALA A 255 -1.84 -9.87 8.34
CA ALA A 255 -1.78 -10.45 7.00
C ALA A 255 -2.36 -9.52 5.90
N GLY A 256 -2.63 -8.26 6.24
CA GLY A 256 -3.17 -7.25 5.34
C GLY A 256 -4.68 -7.29 5.16
N ALA A 257 -5.20 -6.33 4.40
CA ALA A 257 -6.63 -6.08 4.25
C ALA A 257 -7.40 -7.22 3.52
N VAL A 258 -6.69 -8.09 2.79
CA VAL A 258 -7.29 -9.24 2.11
C VAL A 258 -7.18 -10.50 2.94
N ALA A 259 -5.97 -10.88 3.34
CA ALA A 259 -5.76 -12.16 3.99
C ALA A 259 -6.16 -12.19 5.48
N SER A 260 -6.16 -11.05 6.20
CA SER A 260 -6.62 -11.05 7.60
C SER A 260 -8.11 -11.37 7.73
N PRO A 261 -9.05 -10.72 7.01
CA PRO A 261 -10.45 -11.11 7.05
C PRO A 261 -10.70 -12.49 6.43
N GLN A 262 -9.96 -12.89 5.39
CA GLN A 262 -10.02 -14.25 4.85
C GLN A 262 -9.70 -15.28 5.93
N LEU A 263 -8.60 -15.09 6.65
CA LEU A 263 -8.18 -16.01 7.72
C LEU A 263 -9.18 -16.04 8.88
N LEU A 264 -9.77 -14.91 9.28
CA LEU A 264 -10.83 -14.87 10.28
C LEU A 264 -12.03 -15.72 9.84
N MET A 265 -12.49 -15.53 8.62
CA MET A 265 -13.65 -16.28 8.08
C MET A 265 -13.35 -17.78 7.95
N LEU A 266 -12.18 -18.17 7.42
CA LEU A 266 -11.74 -19.56 7.37
C LEU A 266 -11.65 -20.21 8.75
N SER A 267 -11.45 -19.40 9.78
CA SER A 267 -11.37 -19.84 11.18
C SER A 267 -12.73 -19.79 11.93
N GLY A 268 -13.82 -19.45 11.23
CA GLY A 268 -15.17 -19.45 11.79
C GLY A 268 -15.61 -18.11 12.40
N ILE A 269 -14.88 -17.01 12.14
CA ILE A 269 -15.26 -15.65 12.57
C ILE A 269 -15.66 -14.84 11.35
N GLY A 270 -16.95 -14.57 11.17
CA GLY A 270 -17.47 -13.85 10.01
C GLY A 270 -18.98 -13.97 9.89
N PRO A 271 -19.57 -13.58 8.76
CA PRO A 271 -21.01 -13.69 8.53
C PRO A 271 -21.46 -15.17 8.57
N ALA A 272 -22.28 -15.52 9.56
CA ALA A 272 -22.66 -16.90 9.86
C ALA A 272 -23.26 -17.64 8.66
N ASP A 273 -24.16 -16.99 7.90
CA ASP A 273 -24.80 -17.58 6.73
C ASP A 273 -23.77 -17.96 5.65
N GLN A 274 -22.81 -17.08 5.37
CA GLN A 274 -21.74 -17.36 4.40
C GLN A 274 -20.86 -18.52 4.88
N LEU A 275 -20.42 -18.50 6.13
CA LEU A 275 -19.55 -19.53 6.69
C LEU A 275 -20.24 -20.91 6.64
N THR A 276 -21.51 -20.97 7.04
CA THR A 276 -22.30 -22.19 7.01
C THR A 276 -22.45 -22.72 5.60
N SER A 277 -22.70 -21.86 4.60
CA SER A 277 -22.84 -22.27 3.19
C SER A 277 -21.56 -22.91 2.62
N LEU A 278 -20.40 -22.57 3.18
CA LEU A 278 -19.08 -23.13 2.81
C LEU A 278 -18.65 -24.32 3.69
N GLY A 279 -19.54 -24.77 4.61
CA GLY A 279 -19.23 -25.87 5.54
C GLY A 279 -18.25 -25.49 6.65
N ILE A 280 -18.06 -24.20 6.92
CA ILE A 280 -17.19 -23.70 7.97
C ILE A 280 -18.00 -23.58 9.27
N ASN A 281 -17.48 -24.19 10.34
CA ASN A 281 -18.10 -24.10 11.67
C ASN A 281 -17.99 -22.66 12.20
N VAL A 282 -19.14 -22.09 12.59
CA VAL A 282 -19.21 -20.73 13.13
C VAL A 282 -18.73 -20.71 14.58
N VAL A 283 -17.62 -20.02 14.85
CA VAL A 283 -17.12 -19.72 16.19
C VAL A 283 -17.76 -18.44 16.71
N LYS A 284 -17.83 -17.44 15.83
CA LYS A 284 -18.45 -16.14 16.16
C LYS A 284 -19.10 -15.55 14.91
N ASP A 285 -20.39 -15.30 14.99
CA ASP A 285 -21.07 -14.49 13.99
C ASP A 285 -20.60 -13.03 14.10
N ASN A 286 -19.99 -12.55 13.02
CA ASN A 286 -19.52 -11.17 12.92
C ASN A 286 -19.66 -10.67 11.47
N PRO A 287 -20.81 -10.06 11.13
CA PRO A 287 -21.08 -9.58 9.78
C PRO A 287 -20.15 -8.44 9.31
N GLY A 288 -19.41 -7.83 10.23
CA GLY A 288 -18.41 -6.80 9.90
C GLY A 288 -17.15 -7.34 9.25
N VAL A 289 -16.85 -8.64 9.40
CA VAL A 289 -15.65 -9.24 8.77
C VAL A 289 -15.88 -9.38 7.27
N GLY A 290 -15.01 -8.76 6.48
CA GLY A 290 -15.11 -8.66 5.03
C GLY A 290 -16.02 -7.55 4.52
N ALA A 291 -16.72 -6.82 5.41
CA ALA A 291 -17.50 -5.64 5.06
C ALA A 291 -16.62 -4.38 4.96
N ASN A 292 -17.18 -3.32 4.35
CA ASN A 292 -16.56 -1.99 4.27
C ASN A 292 -15.15 -1.99 3.65
N LEU A 293 -14.91 -2.80 2.63
CA LEU A 293 -13.67 -2.73 1.87
C LEU A 293 -13.57 -1.36 1.19
N ARG A 294 -12.52 -0.62 1.53
CA ARG A 294 -12.24 0.70 0.96
C ARG A 294 -10.82 0.73 0.43
N ASP A 295 -10.63 1.45 -0.67
CA ASP A 295 -9.34 1.76 -1.25
C ASP A 295 -9.46 3.09 -2.00
N HIS A 296 -8.35 3.63 -2.49
CA HIS A 296 -8.33 4.86 -3.27
C HIS A 296 -8.71 4.58 -4.74
N PRO A 297 -9.90 4.95 -5.22
CA PRO A 297 -10.21 4.88 -6.63
C PRO A 297 -9.25 5.77 -7.41
N ILE A 298 -8.55 5.18 -8.40
CA ILE A 298 -7.58 5.91 -9.23
C ILE A 298 -8.01 5.84 -10.69
N MET A 299 -8.10 7.00 -11.34
CA MET A 299 -8.24 7.14 -12.78
C MET A 299 -7.03 7.88 -13.35
N SER A 300 -6.73 7.70 -14.63
CA SER A 300 -5.59 8.37 -15.25
C SER A 300 -5.94 8.91 -16.63
N ALA A 301 -5.48 10.12 -16.91
CA ALA A 301 -5.38 10.64 -18.26
C ALA A 301 -3.96 10.37 -18.78
N LEU A 302 -3.86 9.85 -20.01
CA LEU A 302 -2.61 9.45 -20.64
C LEU A 302 -2.37 10.25 -21.90
N TRP A 303 -1.12 10.60 -22.15
CA TRP A 303 -0.65 11.24 -23.38
C TRP A 303 0.56 10.50 -23.94
N ALA A 304 0.60 10.27 -25.23
CA ALA A 304 1.80 9.85 -25.91
C ALA A 304 2.80 11.01 -25.97
N VAL A 305 4.09 10.73 -25.82
CA VAL A 305 5.12 11.74 -26.06
C VAL A 305 5.28 11.98 -27.57
N LYS A 306 5.74 13.17 -27.93
CA LYS A 306 5.95 13.54 -29.34
C LYS A 306 7.04 12.68 -29.95
N GLU A 307 6.93 12.46 -31.26
CA GLU A 307 7.95 11.75 -32.03
C GLU A 307 9.32 12.43 -31.87
N GLY A 308 10.35 11.63 -31.65
CA GLY A 308 11.73 12.10 -31.43
C GLY A 308 12.05 12.52 -30.00
N HIS A 309 11.07 12.54 -29.08
CA HIS A 309 11.34 12.77 -27.66
C HIS A 309 11.77 11.46 -26.97
N ILE A 310 12.94 11.47 -26.39
CA ILE A 310 13.51 10.30 -25.70
C ILE A 310 13.29 10.48 -24.20
N GLN A 311 12.58 9.56 -23.58
CA GLN A 311 12.47 9.49 -22.12
C GLN A 311 13.53 8.51 -21.59
N ASP A 312 14.22 8.90 -20.52
CA ASP A 312 15.11 8.00 -19.80
C ASP A 312 14.27 7.00 -18.97
N PRO A 313 14.33 5.69 -19.29
CA PRO A 313 13.58 4.67 -18.55
C PRO A 313 14.06 4.52 -17.09
N GLU A 314 15.27 4.94 -16.78
CA GLU A 314 15.83 4.92 -15.43
C GLU A 314 15.48 6.18 -14.62
N ALA A 315 14.88 7.19 -15.25
CA ALA A 315 14.44 8.40 -14.55
C ALA A 315 13.33 8.08 -13.52
N PRO A 316 13.26 8.86 -12.44
CA PRO A 316 12.19 8.72 -11.47
C PRO A 316 10.82 8.89 -12.11
N ARG A 317 9.94 7.91 -11.92
CA ARG A 317 8.59 7.94 -12.49
C ARG A 317 7.75 9.10 -11.97
N THR A 318 7.85 9.36 -10.65
CA THR A 318 7.10 10.42 -9.98
C THR A 318 8.05 11.20 -9.07
N GLN A 319 8.01 12.53 -9.15
CA GLN A 319 8.76 13.40 -8.26
C GLN A 319 7.85 14.42 -7.60
N VAL A 320 6.72 14.76 -8.26
CA VAL A 320 5.79 15.82 -7.85
C VAL A 320 4.37 15.28 -7.79
N SER A 321 3.63 15.72 -6.78
CA SER A 321 2.19 15.50 -6.66
C SER A 321 1.48 16.73 -6.11
N ALA A 322 0.16 16.78 -6.28
CA ALA A 322 -0.66 17.85 -5.74
C ALA A 322 -1.81 17.27 -4.92
N ARG A 323 -2.12 17.92 -3.80
CA ARG A 323 -3.32 17.68 -2.98
C ARG A 323 -4.25 18.87 -3.08
N TYR A 324 -5.55 18.63 -3.14
CA TYR A 324 -6.55 19.68 -3.13
C TYR A 324 -7.88 19.15 -2.61
N THR A 325 -8.76 20.06 -2.24
CA THR A 325 -10.15 19.77 -1.88
C THR A 325 -11.02 19.92 -3.12
N ALA A 326 -11.83 18.90 -3.43
CA ALA A 326 -12.77 18.95 -4.55
C ALA A 326 -13.81 20.05 -4.34
N ALA A 327 -14.32 20.61 -5.44
CA ALA A 327 -15.39 21.60 -5.37
C ALA A 327 -16.62 21.01 -4.68
N GLY A 328 -17.16 21.74 -3.69
CA GLY A 328 -18.31 21.29 -2.91
C GLY A 328 -18.01 20.21 -1.85
N SER A 329 -16.74 19.80 -1.69
CA SER A 329 -16.33 18.91 -0.61
C SER A 329 -15.94 19.69 0.64
N GLU A 330 -16.36 19.20 1.79
CA GLU A 330 -15.92 19.68 3.12
C GLU A 330 -14.69 18.90 3.64
N ILE A 331 -14.27 17.86 2.92
CA ILE A 331 -13.14 17.00 3.30
C ILE A 331 -11.86 17.61 2.73
N ARG A 332 -11.02 18.15 3.63
CA ARG A 332 -9.77 18.80 3.23
C ARG A 332 -8.81 17.79 2.54
N ASN A 333 -8.29 18.18 1.38
CA ASN A 333 -7.33 17.38 0.60
C ASN A 333 -7.84 15.96 0.24
N ASP A 334 -9.13 15.83 0.01
CA ASP A 334 -9.76 14.56 -0.39
C ASP A 334 -9.38 14.09 -1.79
N MET A 335 -8.63 14.90 -2.54
CA MET A 335 -8.17 14.61 -3.89
C MET A 335 -6.66 14.74 -4.01
N LYS A 336 -6.07 13.84 -4.80
CA LYS A 336 -4.64 13.88 -5.14
C LYS A 336 -4.43 13.72 -6.64
N LEU A 337 -3.52 14.53 -7.19
CA LEU A 337 -2.98 14.38 -8.54
C LEU A 337 -1.54 13.92 -8.44
N SER A 338 -1.16 12.91 -9.22
CA SER A 338 0.21 12.43 -9.31
C SER A 338 0.63 12.37 -10.77
N PHE A 339 1.72 13.06 -11.11
CA PHE A 339 2.28 12.99 -12.44
C PHE A 339 3.26 11.82 -12.53
N ASN A 340 3.13 11.02 -13.57
CA ASN A 340 4.04 9.93 -13.88
C ASN A 340 4.72 10.22 -15.22
N SER A 341 6.04 10.33 -15.18
CA SER A 341 6.89 10.67 -16.34
C SER A 341 7.06 9.52 -17.31
N PHE A 342 6.61 8.34 -16.94
CA PHE A 342 6.69 7.14 -17.77
C PHE A 342 5.38 6.37 -17.66
N ALA A 343 4.73 6.15 -18.78
CA ALA A 343 3.53 5.32 -18.91
C ALA A 343 3.54 4.64 -20.28
N ILE A 344 2.96 3.45 -20.36
CA ILE A 344 2.70 2.80 -21.65
C ILE A 344 1.42 3.42 -22.20
N ALA A 345 1.53 4.15 -23.32
CA ALA A 345 0.42 4.94 -23.86
C ALA A 345 -0.66 4.09 -24.55
N ASP A 346 -0.33 2.86 -24.96
CA ASP A 346 -1.21 2.01 -25.79
C ASP A 346 -1.62 0.68 -25.11
N SER A 347 -1.46 0.55 -23.80
CA SER A 347 -1.87 -0.67 -23.13
C SER A 347 -3.40 -0.73 -22.97
N ARG A 348 -4.07 -1.45 -23.86
CA ARG A 348 -5.41 -1.96 -23.60
C ARG A 348 -5.37 -2.83 -22.34
N VAL A 349 -6.37 -2.72 -21.50
CA VAL A 349 -6.45 -3.49 -20.25
C VAL A 349 -6.31 -4.99 -20.48
N GLU A 350 -6.80 -5.48 -21.62
CA GLU A 350 -6.74 -6.88 -22.06
C GLU A 350 -5.31 -7.37 -22.31
N ASP A 351 -4.41 -6.54 -22.84
CA ASP A 351 -3.02 -6.90 -23.09
C ASP A 351 -2.18 -6.96 -21.81
N ARG A 352 -2.56 -6.17 -20.79
CA ARG A 352 -1.92 -6.24 -19.46
C ARG A 352 -2.22 -7.53 -18.70
N LEU A 353 -3.34 -8.21 -19.02
CA LEU A 353 -3.77 -9.43 -18.35
C LEU A 353 -2.99 -10.67 -18.81
N SER A 354 -2.47 -10.66 -20.04
CA SER A 354 -1.73 -11.80 -20.60
C SER A 354 -0.22 -11.76 -20.34
N GLU A 355 0.35 -10.59 -20.00
CA GLU A 355 1.79 -10.35 -19.95
C GLU A 355 2.33 -9.89 -18.60
N SER A 356 1.62 -10.13 -17.51
CA SER A 356 1.96 -9.67 -16.15
C SER A 356 3.30 -10.15 -15.60
N THR A 357 4.16 -10.73 -16.41
CA THR A 357 5.42 -11.36 -16.01
C THR A 357 6.64 -10.88 -16.78
N GLN A 358 6.47 -10.02 -17.78
CA GLN A 358 7.64 -9.50 -18.51
C GLN A 358 7.99 -8.11 -18.00
N SER A 359 9.27 -7.92 -17.74
CA SER A 359 9.86 -6.64 -17.41
C SER A 359 9.36 -5.58 -18.38
N HIS A 360 8.80 -4.49 -17.86
CA HIS A 360 8.54 -3.27 -18.64
C HIS A 360 9.84 -2.53 -19.03
N HIS A 361 10.91 -3.25 -19.27
CA HIS A 361 11.88 -2.80 -20.22
C HIS A 361 11.18 -2.87 -21.57
N ALA A 362 10.45 -1.79 -21.83
CA ALA A 362 9.63 -1.64 -23.00
C ALA A 362 10.37 -2.25 -24.19
N ASP A 363 9.73 -3.17 -24.88
CA ASP A 363 10.06 -3.35 -26.26
C ASP A 363 10.19 -1.94 -26.84
N ILE A 364 11.33 -1.61 -27.45
CA ILE A 364 11.63 -0.27 -27.99
C ILE A 364 10.55 0.23 -28.97
N ASN A 365 9.61 -0.62 -29.34
CA ASN A 365 8.45 -0.32 -30.17
C ASN A 365 7.18 0.02 -29.38
N THR A 366 7.18 -0.07 -28.03
CA THR A 366 6.00 0.30 -27.25
C THR A 366 5.94 1.82 -27.10
N PRO A 367 4.83 2.47 -27.48
CA PRO A 367 4.70 3.92 -27.32
C PRO A 367 4.86 4.32 -25.85
N ILE A 368 5.84 5.16 -25.59
CA ILE A 368 6.07 5.72 -24.26
C ILE A 368 5.18 6.95 -24.11
N GLY A 369 4.57 7.09 -22.95
CA GLY A 369 3.71 8.19 -22.63
C GLY A 369 3.98 8.75 -21.25
N VAL A 370 3.18 9.75 -20.89
CA VAL A 370 3.07 10.32 -19.56
C VAL A 370 1.62 10.21 -19.08
N LYS A 371 1.41 10.21 -17.77
CA LYS A 371 0.05 10.22 -17.22
C LYS A 371 -0.09 11.12 -16.01
N ILE A 372 -1.28 11.68 -15.84
CA ILE A 372 -1.73 12.29 -14.60
C ILE A 372 -2.78 11.39 -13.98
N SER A 373 -2.46 10.83 -12.82
CA SER A 373 -3.38 9.99 -12.06
C SER A 373 -4.15 10.85 -11.07
N VAL A 374 -5.46 10.63 -11.03
CA VAL A 374 -6.43 11.26 -10.12
C VAL A 374 -6.84 10.23 -9.10
N SER A 375 -6.66 10.53 -7.83
CA SER A 375 -6.99 9.62 -6.72
C SER A 375 -7.90 10.31 -5.71
N LEU A 376 -9.01 9.63 -5.36
CA LEU A 376 -9.81 10.00 -4.21
C LEU A 376 -9.14 9.45 -2.95
N GLN A 377 -8.88 10.31 -1.95
CA GLN A 377 -8.21 9.89 -0.71
C GLN A 377 -9.19 9.33 0.32
N LEU A 378 -10.40 9.88 0.38
CA LEU A 378 -11.50 9.39 1.23
C LEU A 378 -12.75 9.15 0.36
N ALA A 379 -12.87 7.92 -0.17
CA ALA A 379 -14.07 7.52 -0.89
C ALA A 379 -15.22 7.19 0.08
N GLU A 380 -16.45 7.62 -0.26
CA GLU A 380 -17.67 7.16 0.42
C GLU A 380 -18.07 5.76 -0.04
N SER A 381 -17.80 5.45 -1.29
CA SER A 381 -18.06 4.12 -1.87
C SER A 381 -17.38 3.04 -1.06
N VAL A 382 -18.13 2.00 -0.73
CA VAL A 382 -17.64 0.85 0.03
C VAL A 382 -17.93 -0.44 -0.71
N GLY A 383 -17.01 -1.36 -0.63
CA GLY A 383 -17.11 -2.69 -1.17
C GLY A 383 -17.11 -3.76 -0.09
N HIS A 384 -16.79 -4.97 -0.49
CA HIS A 384 -16.74 -6.12 0.41
C HIS A 384 -15.72 -7.15 -0.07
N LEU A 385 -15.34 -8.01 0.85
CA LEU A 385 -14.58 -9.22 0.63
C LEU A 385 -15.44 -10.41 1.10
N ARG A 386 -15.53 -11.46 0.28
CA ARG A 386 -16.27 -12.68 0.61
C ARG A 386 -15.48 -13.93 0.29
N LEU A 387 -15.58 -14.96 1.11
CA LEU A 387 -15.03 -16.26 0.77
C LEU A 387 -15.79 -16.87 -0.41
N VAL A 388 -15.06 -17.54 -1.29
CA VAL A 388 -15.61 -18.36 -2.36
C VAL A 388 -15.41 -19.86 -2.12
N SER A 389 -14.50 -20.18 -1.19
CA SER A 389 -14.11 -21.54 -0.83
C SER A 389 -13.66 -21.61 0.62
N SER A 390 -13.59 -22.81 1.20
CA SER A 390 -12.93 -23.08 2.47
C SER A 390 -11.42 -23.37 2.33
N ASP A 391 -10.87 -23.32 1.12
CA ASP A 391 -9.42 -23.43 0.87
C ASP A 391 -8.75 -22.07 0.98
N VAL A 392 -7.70 -21.98 1.78
CA VAL A 392 -6.92 -20.74 1.98
C VAL A 392 -6.19 -20.30 0.72
N ASN A 393 -5.91 -21.21 -0.22
CA ASN A 393 -5.24 -20.92 -1.47
C ASN A 393 -6.18 -20.31 -2.52
N GLU A 394 -7.49 -20.42 -2.33
CA GLU A 394 -8.47 -19.76 -3.19
C GLU A 394 -8.65 -18.31 -2.75
N GLN A 395 -8.39 -17.39 -3.68
CA GLN A 395 -8.57 -15.97 -3.36
C GLN A 395 -10.03 -15.67 -3.04
N PRO A 396 -10.32 -14.79 -2.06
CA PRO A 396 -11.68 -14.33 -1.84
C PRO A 396 -12.15 -13.43 -2.98
N GLU A 397 -13.47 -13.30 -3.15
CA GLU A 397 -14.06 -12.25 -3.97
C GLU A 397 -13.69 -10.89 -3.37
N LEU A 398 -13.12 -10.01 -4.20
CA LEU A 398 -12.82 -8.63 -3.87
C LEU A 398 -13.70 -7.73 -4.72
N ASN A 399 -14.66 -7.05 -4.11
CA ASN A 399 -15.49 -6.07 -4.78
C ASN A 399 -15.28 -4.70 -4.14
N PHE A 400 -14.65 -3.79 -4.87
CA PHE A 400 -14.35 -2.45 -4.36
C PHE A 400 -15.51 -1.49 -4.50
N ASN A 401 -16.43 -1.75 -5.45
CA ASN A 401 -17.62 -0.93 -5.69
C ASN A 401 -17.31 0.58 -5.86
N TYR A 402 -16.17 0.89 -6.51
CA TYR A 402 -15.72 2.27 -6.74
C TYR A 402 -16.76 3.12 -7.45
N TYR A 403 -16.85 4.40 -7.06
CA TYR A 403 -17.74 5.38 -7.67
C TYR A 403 -19.22 4.98 -7.60
N SER A 404 -19.63 4.28 -6.56
CA SER A 404 -21.04 3.87 -6.34
C SER A 404 -21.90 5.00 -5.77
N THR A 405 -21.30 6.07 -5.24
CA THR A 405 -22.01 7.28 -4.78
C THR A 405 -21.86 8.42 -5.77
N GLU A 406 -22.85 9.32 -5.84
CA GLU A 406 -22.78 10.49 -6.72
C GLU A 406 -21.66 11.44 -6.28
N PHE A 407 -21.42 11.57 -4.97
CA PHE A 407 -20.35 12.38 -4.42
C PHE A 407 -18.96 11.92 -4.91
N ASP A 408 -18.69 10.62 -4.91
CA ASP A 408 -17.42 10.09 -5.45
C ASP A 408 -17.31 10.30 -6.97
N LEU A 409 -18.42 10.12 -7.70
CA LEU A 409 -18.48 10.33 -9.15
C LEU A 409 -18.19 11.79 -9.53
N GLU A 410 -18.78 12.75 -8.82
CA GLU A 410 -18.57 14.17 -9.09
C GLU A 410 -17.12 14.59 -8.85
N ARG A 411 -16.53 14.17 -7.73
CA ARG A 411 -15.12 14.41 -7.41
C ARG A 411 -14.18 13.76 -8.44
N GLY A 412 -14.48 12.53 -8.84
CA GLY A 412 -13.72 11.82 -9.87
C GLY A 412 -13.77 12.54 -11.22
N ARG A 413 -14.96 12.98 -11.66
CA ARG A 413 -15.15 13.76 -12.90
C ARG A 413 -14.43 15.10 -12.86
N GLU A 414 -14.50 15.80 -11.73
CA GLU A 414 -13.77 17.07 -11.54
C GLU A 414 -12.27 16.84 -11.63
N GLY A 415 -11.76 15.84 -10.91
CA GLY A 415 -10.35 15.51 -10.93
C GLY A 415 -9.83 15.15 -12.31
N MET A 416 -10.59 14.38 -13.09
CA MET A 416 -10.24 14.06 -14.47
C MET A 416 -10.22 15.30 -15.39
N ARG A 417 -11.18 16.21 -15.25
CA ARG A 417 -11.14 17.49 -16.00
C ARG A 417 -9.91 18.32 -15.63
N LYS A 418 -9.57 18.41 -14.35
CA LYS A 418 -8.33 19.09 -13.89
C LYS A 418 -7.09 18.42 -14.48
N ALA A 419 -6.99 17.10 -14.44
CA ALA A 419 -5.86 16.36 -14.99
C ALA A 419 -5.70 16.62 -16.50
N ILE A 420 -6.79 16.59 -17.27
CA ILE A 420 -6.78 16.89 -18.71
C ILE A 420 -6.32 18.32 -18.97
N ASN A 421 -6.90 19.30 -18.28
CA ASN A 421 -6.52 20.72 -18.43
C ASN A 421 -5.04 20.97 -18.11
N LEU A 422 -4.50 20.30 -17.07
CA LEU A 422 -3.09 20.41 -16.72
C LEU A 422 -2.20 19.81 -17.81
N GLY A 423 -2.53 18.61 -18.32
CA GLY A 423 -1.74 17.94 -19.36
C GLY A 423 -1.81 18.62 -20.72
N GLU A 424 -2.88 19.36 -21.00
CA GLU A 424 -3.06 20.16 -22.23
C GLU A 424 -2.54 21.61 -22.09
N SER A 425 -1.94 21.94 -20.95
CA SER A 425 -1.41 23.27 -20.72
C SER A 425 -0.17 23.58 -21.59
N LYS A 426 0.14 24.88 -21.74
CA LYS A 426 1.32 25.34 -22.47
C LYS A 426 2.65 24.74 -21.98
N HIS A 427 2.71 24.26 -20.72
CA HIS A 427 3.90 23.70 -20.11
C HIS A 427 4.28 22.32 -20.68
N PHE A 428 3.33 21.64 -21.34
CA PHE A 428 3.55 20.37 -22.02
C PHE A 428 3.58 20.51 -23.56
N SER A 429 3.63 21.71 -24.09
CA SER A 429 3.57 21.97 -25.53
C SER A 429 4.89 21.74 -26.25
N ASN A 430 6.01 21.60 -25.56
CA ASN A 430 7.35 21.46 -26.14
C ASN A 430 7.79 20.00 -26.29
#